data_1b7c9a9b48f83d78bd1a2151304a9bd6
#
_entry.id   1b7c9a9b48f83d78bd1a2151304a9bd6
#
_cell.length_a   1.000
_cell.length_b   1.000
_cell.length_c   1.000
_cell.angle_alpha   90.00
_cell.angle_beta   90.00
_cell.angle_gamma   90.00
#
_symmetry.space_group_name_H-M   'P 1'
#
loop_
_entity.id
_entity.type
_entity.pdbx_description
1 polymer ?
#
loop_
_entity_poly.entity_id
_entity_poly.type
_entity_poly.pdbx_seq_one_letter_code
_entity_poly.pdbx_strand_id
1 'polypeptide(L)'
;MKKQLRNFFTLLSIGVGLTATAQSRYDEPIFTNAQITITPDITYGTNQALSLSGGAPSAQALRMDVYQPNQTIDAVTNRPLILVLHTGNFLPPIINGSPTGSRKDSAVVQACMEFAKRGYVVAAVSYRVGWNPASTDEEVRRGTLLQAVYRAILDVKTCVRYMRKEKATNNNPYKIDDTKIAVYGHGTGGYIALGMAYLDKQAEMELPKFVSQIDAPPLFTQGQSYINTSLLGNIDGTGGSATFNTYEHGGYSNAINMVMNVGGALADTSWINAGEPAVASVHCIRDPFAPFNSGIVVVPTTQGDVVDVQGANVFIQNANAKGINNAYNNVSFIGDPYTARARSLYNQTYAYDLLNTGGTVTINYPDGLFPINLADRTAINRFANEGSPWDWWDINVLTATVAATNAATGQNYDATTINASNVLSNPGMSATKGKTYVDTIINYFCPRIMRQLQIGNWEALGVKNNEFINQLSVYPNPSNGLVTVTANTNIKQVEVFDLAGKVIFTSNNYANKCAINTTDFNKGMYIIKVQTENDIQTTKLLVE
;
A
#
# COMPACT_ATOMS: atom_id res chain seq x y z
N MET A 1 -29.18 -54.63 -61.15
CA MET A 1 -29.68 -54.10 -59.87
C MET A 1 -28.45 -53.77 -58.98
N LYS A 2 -28.06 -52.48 -58.94
CA LYS A 2 -26.90 -52.02 -58.21
C LYS A 2 -27.43 -51.30 -57.00
N LYS A 3 -27.10 -51.79 -55.76
CA LYS A 3 -27.30 -51.08 -54.52
C LYS A 3 -26.08 -50.21 -54.23
N GLN A 4 -26.26 -48.90 -54.14
CA GLN A 4 -25.27 -47.96 -53.68
C GLN A 4 -25.25 -47.96 -52.16
N LEU A 5 -24.08 -48.24 -51.55
CA LEU A 5 -23.78 -47.98 -50.16
C LEU A 5 -23.35 -46.50 -50.05
N ARG A 6 -24.12 -45.68 -49.27
CA ARG A 6 -23.72 -44.32 -48.87
C ARG A 6 -23.02 -44.42 -47.53
N ASN A 7 -21.70 -44.20 -47.52
CA ASN A 7 -20.92 -44.01 -46.30
C ASN A 7 -21.22 -42.62 -45.71
N PHE A 8 -21.78 -42.60 -44.53
CA PHE A 8 -21.90 -41.39 -43.69
C PHE A 8 -20.58 -41.25 -42.91
N PHE A 9 -19.73 -40.33 -43.29
CA PHE A 9 -18.63 -39.86 -42.47
C PHE A 9 -19.17 -38.80 -41.50
N THR A 10 -19.33 -39.14 -40.23
CA THR A 10 -19.59 -38.17 -39.17
C THR A 10 -18.24 -37.61 -38.74
N LEU A 11 -17.93 -36.38 -39.14
CA LEU A 11 -16.80 -35.61 -38.56
C LEU A 11 -17.18 -35.20 -37.12
N LEU A 12 -16.54 -35.86 -36.15
CA LEU A 12 -16.57 -35.43 -34.76
C LEU A 12 -15.57 -34.29 -34.61
N SER A 13 -16.00 -33.04 -34.73
CA SER A 13 -15.18 -31.87 -34.39
C SER A 13 -15.05 -31.78 -32.86
N ILE A 14 -13.93 -32.25 -32.33
CA ILE A 14 -13.52 -31.97 -30.94
C ILE A 14 -13.16 -30.48 -30.90
N GLY A 15 -14.13 -29.67 -30.51
CA GLY A 15 -13.88 -28.29 -30.15
C GLY A 15 -13.06 -28.26 -28.85
N VAL A 16 -11.74 -28.11 -28.98
CA VAL A 16 -10.90 -27.69 -27.86
C VAL A 16 -11.32 -26.24 -27.54
N GLY A 17 -12.23 -26.09 -26.61
CA GLY A 17 -12.53 -24.79 -26.03
C GLY A 17 -11.28 -24.26 -25.32
N LEU A 18 -10.51 -23.44 -26.03
CA LEU A 18 -9.60 -22.52 -25.36
C LEU A 18 -10.49 -21.60 -24.51
N THR A 19 -10.60 -21.91 -23.20
CA THR A 19 -11.08 -20.93 -22.23
C THR A 19 -10.03 -19.82 -22.19
N ALA A 20 -10.17 -18.83 -23.08
CA ALA A 20 -9.52 -17.56 -22.87
C ALA A 20 -10.08 -17.03 -21.55
N THR A 21 -9.31 -17.12 -20.48
CA THR A 21 -9.60 -16.38 -19.26
C THR A 21 -9.60 -14.91 -19.67
N ALA A 22 -10.78 -14.30 -19.70
CA ALA A 22 -10.88 -12.87 -19.95
C ALA A 22 -10.02 -12.17 -18.90
N GLN A 23 -9.04 -11.37 -19.35
CA GLN A 23 -8.21 -10.56 -18.47
C GLN A 23 -9.12 -9.77 -17.51
N SER A 24 -8.86 -9.89 -16.21
CA SER A 24 -9.69 -9.25 -15.19
C SER A 24 -9.33 -7.77 -15.10
N ARG A 25 -10.28 -6.91 -15.46
CA ARG A 25 -10.13 -5.47 -15.25
C ARG A 25 -9.82 -5.18 -13.78
N TYR A 26 -8.91 -4.27 -13.53
CA TYR A 26 -8.38 -3.83 -12.24
C TYR A 26 -7.36 -4.79 -11.59
N ASP A 27 -7.24 -6.02 -12.08
CA ASP A 27 -6.24 -6.99 -11.64
C ASP A 27 -5.07 -7.07 -12.61
N GLU A 28 -5.37 -7.28 -13.89
CA GLU A 28 -4.38 -7.45 -14.95
C GLU A 28 -4.37 -6.29 -15.94
N PRO A 29 -3.22 -6.02 -16.62
CA PRO A 29 -3.15 -5.03 -17.67
C PRO A 29 -4.02 -5.42 -18.86
N ILE A 30 -5.10 -4.70 -19.10
CA ILE A 30 -5.99 -4.87 -20.27
C ILE A 30 -5.76 -3.80 -21.35
N PHE A 31 -4.95 -2.79 -21.07
CA PHE A 31 -4.56 -1.75 -22.00
C PHE A 31 -3.04 -1.75 -22.21
N THR A 32 -2.62 -1.38 -23.43
CA THR A 32 -1.20 -1.14 -23.76
C THR A 32 -0.79 0.28 -23.37
N ASN A 33 0.53 0.56 -23.32
CA ASN A 33 1.03 1.91 -23.06
C ASN A 33 0.46 2.97 -24.03
N ALA A 34 0.34 2.61 -25.34
CA ALA A 34 -0.19 3.52 -26.37
C ALA A 34 -1.69 3.85 -26.18
N GLN A 35 -2.40 3.07 -25.38
CA GLN A 35 -3.83 3.26 -25.09
C GLN A 35 -4.07 4.07 -23.82
N ILE A 36 -3.01 4.53 -23.16
CA ILE A 36 -3.10 5.41 -21.99
C ILE A 36 -2.92 6.87 -22.40
N THR A 37 -3.86 7.70 -22.01
CA THR A 37 -3.78 9.16 -22.15
C THR A 37 -3.15 9.73 -20.89
N ILE A 38 -2.16 10.60 -21.08
CA ILE A 38 -1.50 11.34 -19.99
C ILE A 38 -1.86 12.83 -20.15
N THR A 39 -2.45 13.43 -19.13
CA THR A 39 -2.69 14.87 -19.06
C THR A 39 -1.74 15.46 -18.02
N PRO A 40 -0.65 16.09 -18.43
CA PRO A 40 0.37 16.57 -17.52
C PRO A 40 0.03 17.94 -16.91
N ASP A 41 0.70 18.27 -15.81
CA ASP A 41 0.82 19.61 -15.22
C ASP A 41 -0.52 20.28 -14.85
N ILE A 42 -1.55 19.50 -14.50
CA ILE A 42 -2.83 20.00 -14.01
C ILE A 42 -2.61 20.66 -12.64
N THR A 43 -2.98 21.91 -12.49
CA THR A 43 -2.99 22.60 -11.20
C THR A 43 -4.25 22.20 -10.43
N TYR A 44 -4.08 21.49 -9.31
CA TYR A 44 -5.19 21.09 -8.44
C TYR A 44 -5.40 22.04 -7.25
N GLY A 45 -4.51 23.01 -7.06
CA GLY A 45 -4.60 24.01 -6.01
C GLY A 45 -3.35 24.89 -5.98
N THR A 46 -3.37 25.87 -5.08
CA THR A 46 -2.23 26.76 -4.80
C THR A 46 -2.10 26.90 -3.29
N ASN A 47 -0.89 26.79 -2.76
CA ASN A 47 -0.66 26.98 -1.33
C ASN A 47 0.71 27.62 -1.07
N GLN A 48 1.00 28.01 0.19
CA GLN A 48 2.19 28.75 0.56
C GLN A 48 3.36 27.79 0.84
N ALA A 49 4.39 27.82 0.01
CA ALA A 49 5.64 27.07 0.21
C ALA A 49 6.61 27.84 1.09
N LEU A 50 7.32 27.14 1.97
CA LEU A 50 8.40 27.72 2.75
C LEU A 50 9.66 27.89 1.90
N SER A 51 10.34 29.03 2.05
CA SER A 51 11.65 29.23 1.42
C SER A 51 12.72 28.42 2.15
N LEU A 52 13.45 27.59 1.43
CA LEU A 52 14.61 26.85 1.97
C LEU A 52 15.78 27.78 2.35
N SER A 53 15.79 29.00 1.81
CA SER A 53 16.80 30.03 2.11
C SER A 53 16.40 30.97 3.25
N GLY A 54 15.27 30.71 3.94
CA GLY A 54 14.80 31.53 5.08
C GLY A 54 14.02 32.79 4.68
N GLY A 55 13.60 32.91 3.41
CA GLY A 55 12.72 33.99 2.96
C GLY A 55 11.26 33.80 3.38
N ALA A 56 10.40 34.81 3.12
CA ALA A 56 8.96 34.70 3.34
C ALA A 56 8.35 33.56 2.52
N PRO A 57 7.30 32.89 3.05
CA PRO A 57 6.55 31.92 2.26
C PRO A 57 6.01 32.55 0.96
N SER A 58 5.91 31.74 -0.08
CA SER A 58 5.43 32.19 -1.39
C SER A 58 4.43 31.21 -1.98
N ALA A 59 3.51 31.74 -2.81
CA ALA A 59 2.51 30.93 -3.47
C ALA A 59 3.14 29.92 -4.43
N GLN A 60 2.81 28.65 -4.25
CA GLN A 60 3.23 27.52 -5.08
C GLN A 60 2.01 26.84 -5.69
N ALA A 61 2.00 26.70 -7.01
CA ALA A 61 1.01 25.88 -7.69
C ALA A 61 1.25 24.39 -7.35
N LEU A 62 0.21 23.71 -6.88
CA LEU A 62 0.16 22.30 -6.59
C LEU A 62 -0.26 21.56 -7.86
N ARG A 63 0.58 20.66 -8.36
CA ARG A 63 0.40 20.05 -9.68
C ARG A 63 0.27 18.55 -9.61
N MET A 64 -0.47 17.97 -10.55
CA MET A 64 -0.56 16.55 -10.79
C MET A 64 -0.50 16.22 -12.28
N ASP A 65 -0.15 14.96 -12.59
CA ASP A 65 -0.30 14.39 -13.93
C ASP A 65 -1.35 13.29 -13.86
N VAL A 66 -2.34 13.29 -14.76
CA VAL A 66 -3.41 12.27 -14.77
C VAL A 66 -3.17 11.27 -15.88
N TYR A 67 -3.15 9.99 -15.51
CA TYR A 67 -3.02 8.83 -16.39
C TYR A 67 -4.34 8.08 -16.41
N GLN A 68 -4.87 7.77 -17.59
CA GLN A 68 -6.13 7.02 -17.72
C GLN A 68 -6.22 6.30 -19.06
N PRO A 69 -6.99 5.20 -19.17
CA PRO A 69 -7.31 4.64 -20.47
C PRO A 69 -7.94 5.69 -21.36
N ASN A 70 -7.55 5.70 -22.64
CA ASN A 70 -8.09 6.63 -23.62
C ASN A 70 -9.62 6.47 -23.68
N GLN A 71 -10.35 7.56 -23.46
CA GLN A 71 -11.82 7.56 -23.36
C GLN A 71 -12.52 7.22 -24.68
N THR A 72 -11.83 7.26 -25.82
CA THR A 72 -12.38 6.79 -27.10
C THR A 72 -12.32 5.28 -27.26
N ILE A 73 -11.48 4.61 -26.46
CA ILE A 73 -11.28 3.15 -26.48
C ILE A 73 -12.04 2.51 -25.31
N ASP A 74 -12.02 3.16 -24.14
CA ASP A 74 -12.66 2.66 -22.91
C ASP A 74 -13.89 3.49 -22.55
N ALA A 75 -15.07 2.90 -22.75
CA ALA A 75 -16.35 3.54 -22.49
C ALA A 75 -16.74 3.61 -20.99
N VAL A 76 -15.95 3.05 -20.06
CA VAL A 76 -16.26 3.07 -18.62
C VAL A 76 -16.18 4.49 -18.09
N THR A 77 -17.24 4.92 -17.40
CA THR A 77 -17.40 6.31 -16.90
C THR A 77 -17.25 6.46 -15.39
N ASN A 78 -17.08 5.34 -14.66
CA ASN A 78 -16.95 5.31 -13.20
C ASN A 78 -15.74 4.45 -12.82
N ARG A 79 -14.54 5.01 -13.00
CA ARG A 79 -13.28 4.32 -12.71
C ARG A 79 -12.80 4.67 -11.29
N PRO A 80 -12.30 3.72 -10.52
CA PRO A 80 -11.63 4.04 -9.26
C PRO A 80 -10.46 4.98 -9.48
N LEU A 81 -10.24 5.90 -8.53
CA LEU A 81 -9.13 6.84 -8.55
C LEU A 81 -8.00 6.37 -7.64
N ILE A 82 -6.77 6.40 -8.14
CA ILE A 82 -5.56 6.19 -7.33
C ILE A 82 -4.71 7.46 -7.37
N LEU A 83 -4.43 8.04 -6.21
CA LEU A 83 -3.42 9.08 -6.06
C LEU A 83 -2.07 8.42 -5.81
N VAL A 84 -1.04 8.79 -6.57
CA VAL A 84 0.33 8.27 -6.44
C VAL A 84 1.24 9.38 -5.94
N LEU A 85 1.87 9.16 -4.78
CA LEU A 85 2.72 10.10 -4.08
C LEU A 85 4.17 9.68 -4.18
N HIS A 86 5.05 10.61 -4.57
CA HIS A 86 6.48 10.37 -4.72
C HIS A 86 7.21 10.34 -3.37
N THR A 87 8.46 9.89 -3.37
CA THR A 87 9.42 9.98 -2.26
C THR A 87 10.11 11.36 -2.24
N GLY A 88 11.23 11.51 -1.53
CA GLY A 88 12.12 12.67 -1.60
C GLY A 88 12.44 13.36 -0.28
N ASN A 89 12.26 12.71 0.86
CA ASN A 89 12.63 13.23 2.18
C ASN A 89 12.02 14.62 2.50
N PHE A 90 10.86 14.93 1.90
CA PHE A 90 10.20 16.26 1.98
C PHE A 90 11.11 17.43 1.55
N LEU A 91 12.06 17.18 0.63
CA LEU A 91 12.94 18.16 0.02
C LEU A 91 12.94 17.99 -1.51
N PRO A 92 13.28 19.02 -2.28
CA PRO A 92 13.42 18.89 -3.73
C PRO A 92 14.52 17.86 -4.10
N PRO A 93 14.41 17.20 -5.27
CA PRO A 93 15.49 16.36 -5.79
C PRO A 93 16.83 17.10 -5.80
N ILE A 94 17.91 16.37 -5.64
CA ILE A 94 19.28 16.86 -5.50
C ILE A 94 19.55 17.49 -4.13
N ILE A 95 18.70 18.43 -3.67
CA ILE A 95 18.82 19.03 -2.32
C ILE A 95 18.58 17.96 -1.24
N ASN A 96 17.74 16.97 -1.50
CA ASN A 96 17.53 15.82 -0.61
C ASN A 96 18.66 14.77 -0.64
N GLY A 97 19.70 14.99 -1.43
CA GLY A 97 20.81 14.05 -1.65
C GLY A 97 20.49 12.89 -2.60
N SER A 98 19.34 12.90 -3.29
CA SER A 98 18.87 11.82 -4.14
C SER A 98 18.49 12.29 -5.55
N PRO A 99 18.56 11.40 -6.56
CA PRO A 99 18.01 11.63 -7.90
C PRO A 99 16.48 11.69 -7.94
N THR A 100 15.82 11.15 -6.90
CA THR A 100 14.35 11.02 -6.81
C THR A 100 13.76 12.04 -5.86
N GLY A 101 12.45 12.30 -5.96
CA GLY A 101 11.73 13.26 -5.12
C GLY A 101 10.68 14.06 -5.89
N SER A 102 10.14 13.52 -6.98
CA SER A 102 9.14 14.19 -7.79
C SER A 102 8.10 13.23 -8.36
N ARG A 103 6.94 13.77 -8.78
CA ARG A 103 5.93 12.97 -9.49
C ARG A 103 6.39 12.44 -10.85
N LYS A 104 7.57 12.88 -11.32
CA LYS A 104 8.20 12.44 -12.59
C LYS A 104 9.22 11.32 -12.37
N ASP A 105 9.45 10.88 -11.16
CA ASP A 105 10.36 9.78 -10.87
C ASP A 105 9.95 8.52 -11.63
N SER A 106 10.92 7.78 -12.13
CA SER A 106 10.68 6.63 -12.99
C SER A 106 9.76 5.59 -12.34
N ALA A 107 9.94 5.30 -11.05
CA ALA A 107 9.10 4.36 -10.31
C ALA A 107 7.65 4.86 -10.16
N VAL A 108 7.46 6.18 -9.94
CA VAL A 108 6.14 6.81 -9.87
C VAL A 108 5.42 6.73 -11.21
N VAL A 109 6.09 7.12 -12.29
CA VAL A 109 5.54 7.05 -13.66
C VAL A 109 5.18 5.62 -14.03
N GLN A 110 6.05 4.64 -13.72
CA GLN A 110 5.78 3.23 -13.99
C GLN A 110 4.56 2.74 -13.20
N ALA A 111 4.45 3.07 -11.91
CA ALA A 111 3.29 2.69 -11.11
C ALA A 111 1.99 3.29 -11.68
N CYS A 112 2.01 4.57 -12.07
CA CYS A 112 0.87 5.23 -12.71
C CYS A 112 0.46 4.52 -14.01
N MET A 113 1.42 4.16 -14.85
CA MET A 113 1.17 3.43 -16.09
C MET A 113 0.59 2.04 -15.84
N GLU A 114 1.14 1.30 -14.86
CA GLU A 114 0.67 -0.05 -14.54
C GLU A 114 -0.76 -0.05 -13.99
N PHE A 115 -1.11 0.87 -13.10
CA PHE A 115 -2.49 1.03 -12.66
C PHE A 115 -3.42 1.48 -13.80
N ALA A 116 -3.01 2.46 -14.61
CA ALA A 116 -3.82 2.94 -15.72
C ALA A 116 -4.09 1.84 -16.76
N LYS A 117 -3.09 0.99 -17.08
CA LYS A 117 -3.26 -0.17 -17.96
C LYS A 117 -4.29 -1.19 -17.42
N ARG A 118 -4.52 -1.22 -16.13
CA ARG A 118 -5.54 -2.06 -15.48
C ARG A 118 -6.93 -1.41 -15.44
N GLY A 119 -7.05 -0.17 -15.92
CA GLY A 119 -8.34 0.54 -16.05
C GLY A 119 -8.64 1.54 -14.94
N TYR A 120 -7.71 1.81 -14.04
CA TYR A 120 -7.83 2.89 -13.05
C TYR A 120 -7.64 4.28 -13.69
N VAL A 121 -8.15 5.31 -13.06
CA VAL A 121 -7.68 6.68 -13.21
C VAL A 121 -6.61 6.93 -12.15
N VAL A 122 -5.46 7.48 -12.55
CA VAL A 122 -4.31 7.64 -11.67
C VAL A 122 -3.82 9.08 -11.72
N ALA A 123 -3.61 9.69 -10.57
CA ALA A 123 -3.03 11.02 -10.46
C ALA A 123 -1.66 10.93 -9.76
N ALA A 124 -0.58 11.22 -10.49
CA ALA A 124 0.74 11.44 -9.90
C ALA A 124 0.77 12.85 -9.28
N VAL A 125 0.86 12.96 -7.98
CA VAL A 125 0.64 14.19 -7.23
C VAL A 125 1.96 14.76 -6.70
N SER A 126 2.24 16.05 -6.96
CA SER A 126 3.25 16.82 -6.23
C SER A 126 2.61 17.48 -5.00
N TYR A 127 3.36 17.63 -3.95
CA TYR A 127 2.97 18.29 -2.72
C TYR A 127 4.09 19.25 -2.27
N ARG A 128 3.79 20.17 -1.36
CA ARG A 128 4.79 21.11 -0.82
C ARG A 128 5.85 20.35 -0.03
N VAL A 129 7.09 20.72 -0.28
CA VAL A 129 8.27 20.21 0.43
C VAL A 129 8.98 21.37 1.14
N GLY A 130 9.92 21.09 2.03
CA GLY A 130 10.73 22.10 2.71
C GLY A 130 10.68 21.95 4.23
N TRP A 131 11.85 21.67 4.82
CA TRP A 131 12.14 21.61 6.24
C TRP A 131 13.64 21.87 6.45
N ASN A 132 14.12 21.90 7.70
CA ASN A 132 15.51 22.19 8.00
C ASN A 132 16.30 20.95 8.48
N PRO A 133 16.79 20.09 7.56
CA PRO A 133 17.58 18.91 7.92
C PRO A 133 18.99 19.24 8.42
N ALA A 134 19.49 20.43 8.11
CA ALA A 134 20.86 20.85 8.45
C ALA A 134 20.99 21.45 9.86
N SER A 135 19.88 21.66 10.57
CA SER A 135 19.94 22.15 11.94
C SER A 135 20.72 21.19 12.83
N THR A 136 21.59 21.71 13.68
CA THR A 136 22.28 20.94 14.73
C THR A 136 21.32 20.62 15.90
N ASP A 137 20.25 21.39 16.05
CA ASP A 137 19.22 21.17 17.04
C ASP A 137 18.20 20.13 16.56
N GLU A 138 18.04 19.04 17.30
CA GLU A 138 17.11 17.94 17.00
C GLU A 138 15.66 18.43 17.01
N GLU A 139 15.29 19.31 17.95
CA GLU A 139 13.93 19.86 18.06
C GLU A 139 13.54 20.66 16.81
N VAL A 140 14.48 21.45 16.27
CA VAL A 140 14.27 22.19 15.01
C VAL A 140 14.12 21.22 13.83
N ARG A 141 14.95 20.16 13.76
CA ARG A 141 14.80 19.13 12.72
C ARG A 141 13.45 18.44 12.84
N ARG A 142 13.08 17.99 14.03
CA ARG A 142 11.80 17.33 14.33
C ARG A 142 10.60 18.22 13.96
N GLY A 143 10.54 19.40 14.53
CA GLY A 143 9.42 20.31 14.33
C GLY A 143 9.22 20.72 12.86
N THR A 144 10.31 21.07 12.17
CA THR A 144 10.21 21.48 10.76
C THR A 144 9.87 20.31 9.81
N LEU A 145 10.32 19.07 10.11
CA LEU A 145 9.92 17.87 9.37
C LEU A 145 8.43 17.57 9.59
N LEU A 146 7.96 17.54 10.85
CA LEU A 146 6.55 17.28 11.16
C LEU A 146 5.62 18.28 10.47
N GLN A 147 5.99 19.57 10.44
CA GLN A 147 5.26 20.58 9.68
C GLN A 147 5.30 20.33 8.18
N ALA A 148 6.41 19.83 7.61
CA ALA A 148 6.48 19.50 6.18
C ALA A 148 5.55 18.32 5.84
N VAL A 149 5.54 17.26 6.66
CA VAL A 149 4.61 16.13 6.54
C VAL A 149 3.16 16.62 6.59
N TYR A 150 2.83 17.45 7.57
CA TYR A 150 1.48 17.97 7.74
C TYR A 150 1.01 18.80 6.54
N ARG A 151 1.85 19.73 6.04
CA ARG A 151 1.53 20.50 4.83
C ARG A 151 1.30 19.60 3.62
N ALA A 152 2.11 18.57 3.46
CA ALA A 152 1.95 17.60 2.37
C ALA A 152 0.63 16.81 2.49
N ILE A 153 0.22 16.40 3.70
CA ILE A 153 -1.08 15.77 3.95
C ILE A 153 -2.22 16.70 3.53
N LEU A 154 -2.16 17.97 3.90
CA LEU A 154 -3.19 18.96 3.53
C LEU A 154 -3.27 19.19 2.01
N ASP A 155 -2.12 19.15 1.31
CA ASP A 155 -2.08 19.28 -0.15
C ASP A 155 -2.74 18.07 -0.83
N VAL A 156 -2.49 16.86 -0.37
CA VAL A 156 -3.13 15.65 -0.92
C VAL A 156 -4.63 15.62 -0.60
N LYS A 157 -5.06 16.06 0.60
CA LYS A 157 -6.48 16.31 0.93
C LYS A 157 -7.11 17.30 -0.05
N THR A 158 -6.39 18.37 -0.43
CA THR A 158 -6.83 19.34 -1.45
C THR A 158 -6.97 18.69 -2.82
N CYS A 159 -6.05 17.82 -3.22
CA CYS A 159 -6.15 17.07 -4.48
C CYS A 159 -7.41 16.18 -4.53
N VAL A 160 -7.73 15.46 -3.45
CA VAL A 160 -8.97 14.66 -3.38
C VAL A 160 -10.21 15.55 -3.53
N ARG A 161 -10.25 16.69 -2.83
CA ARG A 161 -11.36 17.67 -2.97
C ARG A 161 -11.47 18.21 -4.39
N TYR A 162 -10.34 18.53 -5.03
CA TYR A 162 -10.30 18.96 -6.44
C TYR A 162 -10.92 17.91 -7.37
N MET A 163 -10.51 16.66 -7.26
CA MET A 163 -11.04 15.59 -8.12
C MET A 163 -12.56 15.40 -7.94
N ARG A 164 -13.08 15.50 -6.72
CA ARG A 164 -14.52 15.47 -6.45
C ARG A 164 -15.26 16.68 -7.01
N LYS A 165 -14.66 17.87 -6.88
CA LYS A 165 -15.20 19.09 -7.49
C LYS A 165 -15.29 18.94 -9.01
N GLU A 166 -14.22 18.51 -9.68
CA GLU A 166 -14.21 18.31 -11.13
C GLU A 166 -15.28 17.32 -11.59
N LYS A 167 -15.49 16.24 -10.84
CA LYS A 167 -16.60 15.32 -11.11
C LYS A 167 -17.96 16.01 -10.99
N ALA A 168 -18.17 16.78 -9.94
CA ALA A 168 -19.47 17.37 -9.63
C ALA A 168 -19.80 18.57 -10.54
N THR A 169 -18.82 19.41 -10.89
CA THR A 169 -19.03 20.72 -11.55
C THR A 169 -18.56 20.78 -12.98
N ASN A 170 -17.71 19.84 -13.42
CA ASN A 170 -17.09 19.86 -14.76
C ASN A 170 -17.38 18.57 -15.55
N ASN A 171 -18.58 18.00 -15.39
CA ASN A 171 -19.05 16.83 -16.13
C ASN A 171 -18.09 15.61 -16.06
N ASN A 172 -17.43 15.42 -14.92
CA ASN A 172 -16.52 14.29 -14.68
C ASN A 172 -15.49 14.09 -15.81
N PRO A 173 -14.59 15.02 -16.05
CA PRO A 173 -13.69 14.97 -17.21
C PRO A 173 -12.74 13.76 -17.17
N TYR A 174 -12.46 13.25 -15.97
CA TYR A 174 -11.59 12.08 -15.75
C TYR A 174 -12.34 10.76 -15.67
N LYS A 175 -13.70 10.79 -15.69
CA LYS A 175 -14.55 9.59 -15.59
C LYS A 175 -14.28 8.76 -14.31
N ILE A 176 -14.09 9.45 -13.17
CA ILE A 176 -13.85 8.80 -11.88
C ILE A 176 -15.14 8.40 -11.16
N ASP A 177 -15.02 7.38 -10.33
CA ASP A 177 -15.92 7.11 -9.21
C ASP A 177 -15.31 7.72 -7.95
N ASP A 178 -15.84 8.86 -7.51
CA ASP A 178 -15.33 9.59 -6.35
C ASP A 178 -15.68 8.96 -4.99
N THR A 179 -16.41 7.86 -5.00
CA THR A 179 -16.65 7.02 -3.82
C THR A 179 -15.57 5.93 -3.65
N LYS A 180 -14.69 5.76 -4.65
CA LYS A 180 -13.67 4.70 -4.73
C LYS A 180 -12.30 5.30 -4.97
N ILE A 181 -11.70 5.81 -3.89
CA ILE A 181 -10.41 6.51 -3.91
C ILE A 181 -9.41 5.77 -3.05
N ALA A 182 -8.25 5.43 -3.62
CA ALA A 182 -7.11 4.90 -2.91
C ALA A 182 -5.89 5.82 -3.06
N VAL A 183 -4.97 5.76 -2.09
CA VAL A 183 -3.71 6.53 -2.11
C VAL A 183 -2.54 5.57 -2.04
N TYR A 184 -1.61 5.69 -2.98
CA TYR A 184 -0.39 4.92 -3.08
C TYR A 184 0.80 5.83 -2.83
N GLY A 185 1.70 5.47 -1.94
CA GLY A 185 2.84 6.30 -1.60
C GLY A 185 4.17 5.57 -1.52
N HIS A 186 5.18 6.08 -2.23
CA HIS A 186 6.57 5.66 -2.13
C HIS A 186 7.32 6.43 -1.04
N GLY A 187 8.05 5.74 -0.17
CA GLY A 187 8.91 6.36 0.85
C GLY A 187 8.15 7.42 1.67
N THR A 188 8.55 8.70 1.56
CA THR A 188 7.85 9.81 2.22
C THR A 188 6.42 9.99 1.74
N GLY A 189 6.09 9.63 0.50
CA GLY A 189 4.71 9.54 0.03
C GLY A 189 3.87 8.53 0.83
N GLY A 190 4.50 7.46 1.33
CA GLY A 190 3.86 6.50 2.23
C GLY A 190 3.50 7.10 3.58
N TYR A 191 4.39 7.93 4.16
CA TYR A 191 4.08 8.69 5.40
C TYR A 191 2.88 9.62 5.21
N ILE A 192 2.81 10.32 4.05
CA ILE A 192 1.69 11.20 3.72
C ILE A 192 0.40 10.39 3.58
N ALA A 193 0.43 9.26 2.85
CA ALA A 193 -0.72 8.41 2.63
C ALA A 193 -1.29 7.86 3.95
N LEU A 194 -0.41 7.39 4.85
CA LEU A 194 -0.78 6.92 6.18
C LEU A 194 -1.32 8.05 7.06
N GLY A 195 -0.67 9.22 7.06
CA GLY A 195 -1.16 10.40 7.76
C GLY A 195 -2.50 10.90 7.24
N MET A 196 -2.75 10.76 5.95
CA MET A 196 -4.03 11.09 5.33
C MET A 196 -5.18 10.22 5.82
N ALA A 197 -4.89 8.94 6.06
CA ALA A 197 -5.86 7.96 6.53
C ALA A 197 -6.15 8.05 8.02
N TYR A 198 -5.12 8.31 8.83
CA TYR A 198 -5.18 8.07 10.27
C TYR A 198 -4.98 9.30 11.14
N LEU A 199 -4.51 10.44 10.60
CA LEU A 199 -4.47 11.70 11.34
C LEU A 199 -5.81 12.42 11.13
N ASP A 200 -6.78 12.17 12.02
CA ASP A 200 -8.14 12.69 11.91
C ASP A 200 -8.61 13.49 13.14
N LYS A 201 -7.81 13.54 14.22
CA LYS A 201 -8.12 14.25 15.47
C LYS A 201 -6.98 15.19 15.88
N GLN A 202 -7.35 16.35 16.42
CA GLN A 202 -6.40 17.33 16.95
C GLN A 202 -5.49 16.71 18.04
N ALA A 203 -6.06 15.91 18.94
CA ALA A 203 -5.32 15.27 20.04
C ALA A 203 -4.19 14.34 19.56
N GLU A 204 -4.27 13.83 18.35
CA GLU A 204 -3.25 12.97 17.74
C GLU A 204 -1.95 13.73 17.42
N MET A 205 -2.04 15.04 17.26
CA MET A 205 -0.89 15.94 17.09
C MET A 205 -0.33 16.48 18.43
N GLU A 206 -0.93 16.09 19.55
CA GLU A 206 -0.57 16.56 20.89
C GLU A 206 0.11 15.47 21.74
N LEU A 207 0.44 14.31 21.14
CA LEU A 207 1.24 13.29 21.80
C LEU A 207 2.62 13.87 22.21
N PRO A 208 3.22 13.41 23.32
CA PRO A 208 4.46 14.00 23.86
C PRO A 208 5.58 14.19 22.84
N LYS A 209 5.75 13.25 21.90
CA LYS A 209 6.76 13.31 20.85
C LYS A 209 6.48 14.37 19.77
N PHE A 210 5.26 14.92 19.73
CA PHE A 210 4.85 15.99 18.82
C PHE A 210 4.74 17.35 19.50
N VAL A 211 5.17 17.45 20.77
CA VAL A 211 5.17 18.69 21.54
C VAL A 211 6.58 19.23 21.64
N SER A 212 6.75 20.50 21.28
CA SER A 212 8.07 21.16 21.28
C SER A 212 8.61 21.35 22.70
N GLN A 213 9.89 21.08 22.86
CA GLN A 213 10.61 21.35 24.11
C GLN A 213 11.32 22.72 24.09
N ILE A 214 11.28 23.44 22.97
CA ILE A 214 11.92 24.75 22.79
C ILE A 214 10.98 25.78 22.14
N ASP A 215 11.32 27.05 22.28
CA ASP A 215 10.70 28.14 21.51
C ASP A 215 11.48 28.36 20.20
N ALA A 216 10.76 28.35 19.06
CA ALA A 216 11.27 28.69 17.74
C ALA A 216 10.22 29.49 16.96
N PRO A 217 9.85 30.69 17.42
CA PRO A 217 8.81 31.48 16.77
C PRO A 217 9.25 31.93 15.35
N PRO A 218 8.30 32.07 14.39
CA PRO A 218 6.84 31.89 14.59
C PRO A 218 6.38 30.43 14.45
N LEU A 219 7.27 29.47 14.20
CA LEU A 219 6.92 28.12 13.76
C LEU A 219 6.34 27.25 14.89
N PHE A 220 6.94 27.28 16.08
CA PHE A 220 6.46 26.52 17.22
C PHE A 220 6.87 27.15 18.56
N THR A 221 6.15 26.79 19.63
CA THR A 221 6.30 27.32 20.99
C THR A 221 6.49 26.16 21.96
N GLN A 222 7.36 26.32 22.93
CA GLN A 222 7.60 25.32 23.99
C GLN A 222 6.29 24.91 24.67
N GLY A 223 6.13 23.59 24.87
CA GLY A 223 4.95 23.01 25.51
C GLY A 223 3.71 22.92 24.61
N GLN A 224 3.81 23.30 23.34
CA GLN A 224 2.74 23.19 22.35
C GLN A 224 3.13 22.23 21.23
N SER A 225 2.12 21.71 20.53
CA SER A 225 2.37 20.88 19.35
C SER A 225 3.24 21.62 18.32
N TYR A 226 4.17 20.92 17.68
CA TYR A 226 4.90 21.44 16.52
C TYR A 226 3.96 21.87 15.40
N ILE A 227 2.76 21.27 15.33
CA ILE A 227 1.73 21.60 14.36
C ILE A 227 0.85 22.72 14.91
N ASN A 228 1.23 23.95 14.61
CA ASN A 228 0.41 25.11 14.97
C ASN A 228 -0.73 25.28 13.95
N THR A 229 -1.93 24.83 14.31
CA THR A 229 -3.10 24.89 13.44
C THR A 229 -3.61 26.32 13.20
N SER A 230 -3.27 27.27 14.08
CA SER A 230 -3.55 28.71 13.84
C SER A 230 -2.70 29.29 12.68
N LEU A 231 -1.59 28.64 12.33
CA LEU A 231 -0.75 29.00 11.19
C LEU A 231 -1.05 28.10 9.98
N LEU A 232 -1.06 26.79 10.17
CA LEU A 232 -1.05 25.79 9.11
C LEU A 232 -2.46 25.33 8.69
N GLY A 233 -3.50 25.72 9.43
CA GLY A 233 -4.87 25.20 9.28
C GLY A 233 -5.11 23.94 10.10
N ASN A 234 -6.38 23.63 10.35
CA ASN A 234 -6.79 22.44 11.08
C ASN A 234 -6.58 21.17 10.22
N ILE A 235 -6.97 20.00 10.77
CA ILE A 235 -6.82 18.69 10.10
C ILE A 235 -7.40 18.63 8.69
N ASP A 236 -8.47 19.39 8.40
CA ASP A 236 -9.05 19.49 7.06
C ASP A 236 -8.39 20.57 6.20
N GLY A 237 -7.47 21.33 6.76
CA GLY A 237 -6.79 22.46 6.12
C GLY A 237 -7.58 23.77 6.20
N THR A 238 -8.71 23.82 6.92
CA THR A 238 -9.47 25.06 7.12
C THR A 238 -8.81 25.96 8.14
N GLY A 239 -9.00 27.28 7.99
CA GLY A 239 -8.35 28.27 8.86
C GLY A 239 -6.86 28.42 8.59
N GLY A 240 -6.11 28.76 9.62
CA GLY A 240 -4.69 29.08 9.50
C GLY A 240 -4.43 30.50 9.02
N SER A 241 -3.15 30.86 9.00
CA SER A 241 -2.72 32.17 8.49
C SER A 241 -2.57 32.12 6.95
N ALA A 242 -3.10 33.10 6.24
CA ALA A 242 -2.94 33.22 4.79
C ALA A 242 -1.47 33.26 4.33
N THR A 243 -0.54 33.58 5.23
CA THR A 243 0.91 33.52 4.97
C THR A 243 1.43 32.08 4.86
N PHE A 244 0.75 31.11 5.48
CA PHE A 244 1.23 29.72 5.58
C PHE A 244 0.27 28.69 4.99
N ASN A 245 -1.00 29.03 4.81
CA ASN A 245 -2.02 28.11 4.34
C ASN A 245 -3.09 28.78 3.47
N THR A 246 -3.48 28.08 2.41
CA THR A 246 -4.62 28.42 1.56
C THR A 246 -5.54 27.21 1.51
N TYR A 247 -6.81 27.41 1.93
CA TYR A 247 -7.82 26.34 1.87
C TYR A 247 -8.61 26.43 0.58
N GLU A 248 -8.56 25.38 -0.24
CA GLU A 248 -9.26 25.35 -1.52
C GLU A 248 -10.24 24.17 -1.61
N HIS A 249 -11.22 24.30 -2.49
CA HIS A 249 -12.25 23.32 -2.81
C HIS A 249 -13.09 22.91 -1.60
N GLY A 250 -13.41 23.88 -0.74
CA GLY A 250 -14.32 23.69 0.40
C GLY A 250 -15.67 23.13 -0.03
N GLY A 251 -16.31 22.35 0.85
CA GLY A 251 -17.58 21.69 0.60
C GLY A 251 -17.47 20.31 -0.07
N TYR A 252 -16.27 19.90 -0.51
CA TYR A 252 -16.00 18.55 -1.00
C TYR A 252 -15.24 17.73 0.04
N SER A 253 -15.60 16.44 0.19
CA SER A 253 -14.93 15.53 1.11
C SER A 253 -13.50 15.22 0.67
N ASN A 254 -12.60 15.02 1.63
CA ASN A 254 -11.23 14.52 1.43
C ASN A 254 -11.08 13.03 1.80
N ALA A 255 -12.17 12.33 2.12
CA ALA A 255 -12.16 10.93 2.54
C ALA A 255 -11.60 10.01 1.45
N ILE A 256 -10.92 8.96 1.88
CA ILE A 256 -10.36 7.89 1.04
C ILE A 256 -10.80 6.53 1.56
N ASN A 257 -10.61 5.46 0.79
CA ASN A 257 -11.05 4.12 1.16
C ASN A 257 -9.89 3.19 1.52
N MET A 258 -8.69 3.46 1.00
CA MET A 258 -7.54 2.56 1.18
C MET A 258 -6.22 3.31 1.01
N VAL A 259 -5.21 2.87 1.77
CA VAL A 259 -3.81 3.26 1.62
C VAL A 259 -2.97 2.08 1.14
N MET A 260 -2.07 2.36 0.21
CA MET A 260 -1.02 1.44 -0.24
C MET A 260 0.33 2.07 0.08
N ASN A 261 1.00 1.56 1.09
CA ASN A 261 2.29 2.06 1.55
C ASN A 261 3.44 1.26 0.93
N VAL A 262 4.44 1.95 0.41
CA VAL A 262 5.67 1.34 -0.12
C VAL A 262 6.89 1.99 0.54
N GLY A 263 7.42 1.33 1.59
CA GLY A 263 8.60 1.80 2.31
C GLY A 263 8.40 3.10 3.11
N GLY A 264 7.19 3.40 3.57
CA GLY A 264 6.90 4.47 4.53
C GLY A 264 6.54 3.92 5.91
N ALA A 265 6.43 4.79 6.90
CA ALA A 265 6.05 4.44 8.27
C ALA A 265 4.96 5.37 8.80
N LEU A 266 4.24 4.93 9.83
CA LEU A 266 3.22 5.71 10.52
C LEU A 266 3.85 6.45 11.71
N ALA A 267 3.48 7.69 11.90
CA ALA A 267 4.00 8.49 12.99
C ALA A 267 3.61 7.95 14.37
N ASP A 268 2.38 7.44 14.53
CA ASP A 268 1.93 6.74 15.73
C ASP A 268 0.78 5.78 15.44
N THR A 269 0.87 4.54 15.95
CA THR A 269 -0.19 3.53 15.76
C THR A 269 -1.43 3.76 16.63
N SER A 270 -1.37 4.65 17.63
CA SER A 270 -2.55 5.06 18.37
C SER A 270 -3.56 5.84 17.53
N TRP A 271 -3.13 6.34 16.37
CA TRP A 271 -4.00 6.99 15.38
C TRP A 271 -4.96 6.02 14.69
N ILE A 272 -4.61 4.72 14.64
CA ILE A 272 -5.43 3.72 13.95
C ILE A 272 -6.67 3.36 14.77
N ASN A 273 -7.86 3.64 14.25
CA ASN A 273 -9.15 3.32 14.87
C ASN A 273 -10.02 2.44 13.95
N ALA A 274 -11.01 1.77 14.53
CA ALA A 274 -11.96 0.98 13.77
C ALA A 274 -12.81 1.86 12.83
N GLY A 275 -13.06 1.38 11.61
CA GLY A 275 -13.85 2.11 10.60
C GLY A 275 -13.05 3.03 9.70
N GLU A 276 -11.76 3.19 9.93
CA GLU A 276 -10.86 3.98 9.09
C GLU A 276 -10.46 3.25 7.79
N PRO A 277 -9.78 3.94 6.85
CA PRO A 277 -9.37 3.36 5.58
C PRO A 277 -8.48 2.13 5.77
N ALA A 278 -8.69 1.11 4.95
CA ALA A 278 -7.84 -0.07 4.93
C ALA A 278 -6.42 0.25 4.47
N VAL A 279 -5.43 -0.58 4.88
CA VAL A 279 -4.02 -0.38 4.51
C VAL A 279 -3.34 -1.67 4.10
N ALA A 280 -2.65 -1.65 2.96
CA ALA A 280 -1.69 -2.67 2.59
C ALA A 280 -0.30 -2.05 2.43
N SER A 281 0.74 -2.82 2.67
CA SER A 281 2.12 -2.33 2.63
C SER A 281 3.07 -3.31 1.96
N VAL A 282 4.02 -2.76 1.22
CA VAL A 282 5.24 -3.43 0.77
C VAL A 282 6.43 -2.73 1.41
N HIS A 283 7.31 -3.45 2.10
CA HIS A 283 8.39 -2.84 2.85
C HIS A 283 9.63 -3.73 2.91
N CYS A 284 10.81 -3.15 2.70
CA CYS A 284 12.08 -3.85 2.89
C CYS A 284 12.35 -4.08 4.38
N ILE A 285 12.70 -5.31 4.78
CA ILE A 285 12.92 -5.65 6.19
C ILE A 285 14.06 -4.80 6.79
N ARG A 286 15.12 -4.54 6.02
CA ARG A 286 16.27 -3.72 6.42
C ARG A 286 16.27 -2.36 5.71
N ASP A 287 15.12 -1.70 5.66
CA ASP A 287 15.03 -0.35 5.11
C ASP A 287 15.84 0.63 5.98
N PRO A 288 16.84 1.33 5.41
CA PRO A 288 17.69 2.25 6.17
C PRO A 288 17.03 3.62 6.43
N PHE A 289 15.94 3.94 5.72
CA PHE A 289 15.28 5.24 5.75
C PHE A 289 14.02 5.25 6.63
N ALA A 290 13.18 4.23 6.46
CA ALA A 290 11.98 4.02 7.24
C ALA A 290 12.07 2.70 8.01
N PRO A 291 11.95 2.68 9.35
CA PRO A 291 12.04 1.43 10.09
C PRO A 291 10.92 0.47 9.66
N PHE A 292 11.28 -0.79 9.44
CA PHE A 292 10.31 -1.86 9.16
C PHE A 292 9.44 -2.20 10.39
N ASN A 293 10.07 -2.11 11.58
CA ASN A 293 9.42 -2.23 12.88
C ASN A 293 9.27 -0.84 13.51
N SER A 294 9.39 -0.68 14.83
CA SER A 294 9.52 0.63 15.47
C SER A 294 10.95 1.11 15.43
N GLY A 295 11.16 2.40 15.22
CA GLY A 295 12.50 2.98 15.20
C GLY A 295 12.50 4.49 14.92
N ILE A 296 13.68 5.09 14.99
CA ILE A 296 13.86 6.52 14.77
C ILE A 296 14.17 6.79 13.30
N VAL A 297 13.43 7.73 12.71
CA VAL A 297 13.76 8.32 11.41
C VAL A 297 15.00 9.20 11.59
N VAL A 298 15.95 9.04 10.69
CA VAL A 298 17.19 9.84 10.68
C VAL A 298 17.33 10.62 9.39
N VAL A 299 18.03 11.75 9.46
CA VAL A 299 18.40 12.53 8.27
C VAL A 299 19.45 11.75 7.47
N PRO A 300 19.22 11.37 6.20
CA PRO A 300 20.18 10.56 5.45
C PRO A 300 21.56 11.19 5.29
N THR A 301 21.62 12.52 5.16
CA THR A 301 22.87 13.25 4.92
C THR A 301 23.68 13.53 6.18
N THR A 302 23.04 13.75 7.32
CA THR A 302 23.70 14.11 8.59
C THR A 302 23.65 13.01 9.64
N GLN A 303 22.81 11.97 9.43
CA GLN A 303 22.50 10.89 10.37
C GLN A 303 21.92 11.37 11.72
N GLY A 304 21.44 12.62 11.77
CA GLY A 304 20.80 13.17 12.95
C GLY A 304 19.41 12.57 13.18
N ASP A 305 19.11 12.23 14.42
CA ASP A 305 17.81 11.75 14.83
C ASP A 305 16.72 12.80 14.60
N VAL A 306 15.48 12.33 14.32
CA VAL A 306 14.33 13.21 14.08
C VAL A 306 13.14 12.81 14.97
N VAL A 307 12.50 11.67 14.72
CA VAL A 307 11.30 11.24 15.44
C VAL A 307 11.15 9.72 15.37
N ASP A 308 10.63 9.12 16.44
CA ASP A 308 10.26 7.70 16.44
C ASP A 308 8.95 7.47 15.68
N VAL A 309 8.91 6.38 14.91
CA VAL A 309 7.77 5.99 14.08
C VAL A 309 7.58 4.48 14.11
N GLN A 310 6.43 4.01 13.62
CA GLN A 310 6.13 2.59 13.50
C GLN A 310 6.07 2.18 12.03
N GLY A 311 6.86 1.16 11.68
CA GLY A 311 6.92 0.61 10.35
C GLY A 311 5.82 -0.39 10.05
N ALA A 312 5.88 -0.96 8.85
CA ALA A 312 4.82 -1.79 8.30
C ALA A 312 4.51 -3.03 9.16
N ASN A 313 5.52 -3.65 9.76
CA ASN A 313 5.32 -4.81 10.64
C ASN A 313 4.46 -4.49 11.87
N VAL A 314 4.45 -3.24 12.33
CA VAL A 314 3.68 -2.80 13.49
C VAL A 314 2.31 -2.26 13.11
N PHE A 315 2.24 -1.31 12.17
CA PHE A 315 0.95 -0.70 11.85
C PHE A 315 0.00 -1.64 11.12
N ILE A 316 0.47 -2.60 10.30
CA ILE A 316 -0.40 -3.60 9.67
C ILE A 316 -1.03 -4.53 10.71
N GLN A 317 -0.28 -4.95 11.75
CA GLN A 317 -0.84 -5.74 12.84
C GLN A 317 -1.92 -4.96 13.59
N ASN A 318 -1.69 -3.67 13.86
CA ASN A 318 -2.69 -2.79 14.49
C ASN A 318 -3.94 -2.64 13.62
N ALA A 319 -3.77 -2.40 12.32
CA ALA A 319 -4.86 -2.29 11.36
C ALA A 319 -5.72 -3.57 11.32
N ASN A 320 -5.07 -4.74 11.29
CA ASN A 320 -5.75 -6.03 11.33
C ASN A 320 -6.50 -6.24 12.66
N ALA A 321 -5.89 -5.89 13.79
CA ALA A 321 -6.53 -5.98 15.11
C ALA A 321 -7.74 -5.05 15.27
N LYS A 322 -7.74 -3.89 14.60
CA LYS A 322 -8.88 -2.96 14.54
C LYS A 322 -9.94 -3.35 13.51
N GLY A 323 -9.70 -4.39 12.71
CA GLY A 323 -10.63 -4.89 11.71
C GLY A 323 -10.75 -4.05 10.44
N ILE A 324 -9.93 -3.01 10.26
CA ILE A 324 -10.03 -2.14 9.07
C ILE A 324 -9.62 -2.86 7.78
N ASN A 325 -8.83 -3.92 7.88
CA ASN A 325 -8.40 -4.77 6.76
C ASN A 325 -9.33 -5.98 6.50
N ASN A 326 -10.49 -6.07 7.16
CA ASN A 326 -11.38 -7.23 7.08
C ASN A 326 -11.88 -7.55 5.66
N ALA A 327 -11.81 -6.61 4.72
CA ALA A 327 -12.19 -6.87 3.33
C ALA A 327 -11.29 -7.90 2.66
N TYR A 328 -10.00 -7.95 3.00
CA TYR A 328 -8.99 -8.83 2.41
C TYR A 328 -8.16 -9.62 3.43
N ASN A 329 -8.23 -9.27 4.72
CA ASN A 329 -7.63 -10.08 5.77
C ASN A 329 -8.30 -11.46 5.78
N ASN A 330 -7.52 -12.53 5.86
CA ASN A 330 -7.98 -13.93 5.79
C ASN A 330 -8.68 -14.31 4.46
N VAL A 331 -8.42 -13.61 3.38
CA VAL A 331 -8.83 -14.02 2.02
C VAL A 331 -7.78 -14.96 1.44
N SER A 332 -8.21 -16.06 0.83
CA SER A 332 -7.28 -17.08 0.30
C SER A 332 -6.42 -16.57 -0.86
N PHE A 333 -6.92 -15.64 -1.68
CA PHE A 333 -6.29 -15.20 -2.93
C PHE A 333 -5.75 -16.39 -3.75
N ILE A 334 -6.65 -17.35 -4.05
CA ILE A 334 -6.33 -18.61 -4.73
C ILE A 334 -5.64 -18.31 -6.07
N GLY A 335 -4.45 -18.90 -6.25
CA GLY A 335 -3.67 -18.74 -7.49
C GLY A 335 -2.84 -17.46 -7.59
N ASP A 336 -2.92 -16.55 -6.60
CA ASP A 336 -2.09 -15.36 -6.58
C ASP A 336 -0.66 -15.66 -6.08
N PRO A 337 0.36 -15.65 -6.97
CA PRO A 337 1.73 -15.97 -6.60
C PRO A 337 2.36 -14.90 -5.69
N TYR A 338 1.90 -13.66 -5.75
CA TYR A 338 2.44 -12.56 -4.96
C TYR A 338 2.01 -12.67 -3.50
N THR A 339 0.74 -12.98 -3.25
CA THR A 339 0.26 -13.30 -1.89
C THR A 339 0.92 -14.57 -1.35
N ALA A 340 1.04 -15.62 -2.16
CA ALA A 340 1.75 -16.84 -1.76
C ALA A 340 3.21 -16.55 -1.38
N ARG A 341 3.91 -15.70 -2.16
CA ARG A 341 5.27 -15.25 -1.86
C ARG A 341 5.34 -14.45 -0.56
N ALA A 342 4.44 -13.51 -0.33
CA ALA A 342 4.39 -12.74 0.91
C ALA A 342 4.20 -13.67 2.12
N ARG A 343 3.23 -14.57 2.05
CA ARG A 343 2.90 -15.53 3.13
C ARG A 343 4.03 -16.51 3.41
N SER A 344 4.85 -16.88 2.43
CA SER A 344 6.01 -17.74 2.65
C SER A 344 7.08 -17.11 3.55
N LEU A 345 7.01 -15.80 3.79
CA LEU A 345 7.93 -15.05 4.64
C LEU A 345 7.38 -14.83 6.06
N TYR A 346 6.12 -15.20 6.33
CA TYR A 346 5.49 -15.03 7.63
C TYR A 346 5.95 -16.10 8.62
N ASN A 347 5.83 -15.81 9.91
CA ASN A 347 6.24 -16.69 11.02
C ASN A 347 7.73 -17.06 10.99
N GLN A 348 8.55 -16.23 10.38
CA GLN A 348 10.00 -16.37 10.35
C GLN A 348 10.65 -15.17 11.02
N THR A 349 11.84 -15.40 11.56
CA THR A 349 12.67 -14.35 12.19
C THR A 349 13.79 -13.95 11.24
N TYR A 350 13.95 -12.65 11.05
CA TYR A 350 14.94 -12.06 10.15
C TYR A 350 15.90 -11.16 10.91
N ALA A 351 17.14 -11.07 10.44
CA ALA A 351 18.04 -10.01 10.89
C ALA A 351 17.42 -8.64 10.53
N TYR A 352 17.30 -7.78 11.53
CA TYR A 352 16.68 -6.45 11.40
C TYR A 352 17.67 -5.33 11.65
N ASP A 353 18.81 -5.67 12.20
CA ASP A 353 19.81 -4.73 12.65
C ASP A 353 20.59 -4.12 11.48
N LEU A 354 20.39 -2.82 11.28
CA LEU A 354 21.05 -2.04 10.23
C LEU A 354 22.54 -1.73 10.52
N LEU A 355 23.01 -1.98 11.74
CA LEU A 355 24.37 -1.71 12.19
C LEU A 355 25.10 -2.95 12.72
N ASN A 356 24.55 -4.12 12.50
CA ASN A 356 25.14 -5.42 12.88
C ASN A 356 25.28 -5.64 14.40
N THR A 357 24.34 -5.10 15.19
CA THR A 357 24.29 -5.24 16.65
C THR A 357 23.52 -6.48 17.13
N GLY A 358 22.95 -7.27 16.21
CA GLY A 358 22.29 -8.55 16.47
C GLY A 358 20.77 -8.46 16.63
N GLY A 359 20.14 -7.34 16.24
CA GLY A 359 18.69 -7.17 16.28
C GLY A 359 17.97 -8.09 15.31
N THR A 360 16.80 -8.59 15.71
CA THR A 360 15.94 -9.44 14.88
C THR A 360 14.50 -8.96 14.90
N VAL A 361 13.72 -9.33 13.86
CA VAL A 361 12.29 -9.09 13.78
C VAL A 361 11.59 -10.37 13.33
N THR A 362 10.47 -10.69 13.98
CA THR A 362 9.58 -11.77 13.54
C THR A 362 8.37 -11.16 12.85
N ILE A 363 7.99 -11.71 11.70
CA ILE A 363 6.83 -11.29 10.94
C ILE A 363 5.67 -12.21 11.30
N ASN A 364 4.71 -11.71 12.07
CA ASN A 364 3.56 -12.48 12.55
C ASN A 364 2.30 -12.10 11.77
N TYR A 365 1.72 -13.04 11.00
CA TYR A 365 0.37 -12.97 10.40
C TYR A 365 -0.10 -11.67 9.75
N PRO A 366 0.67 -10.89 9.07
CA PRO A 366 0.09 -9.68 8.54
C PRO A 366 -0.41 -9.86 7.12
N ASP A 367 -1.61 -10.36 6.92
CA ASP A 367 -2.28 -10.08 5.66
C ASP A 367 -2.34 -8.56 5.47
N GLY A 368 -1.97 -8.11 4.27
CA GLY A 368 -1.74 -6.70 4.00
C GLY A 368 -0.26 -6.28 4.02
N LEU A 369 0.67 -7.14 4.45
CA LEU A 369 2.12 -6.86 4.36
C LEU A 369 2.80 -7.78 3.33
N PHE A 370 3.59 -7.19 2.42
CA PHE A 370 4.57 -7.89 1.60
C PHE A 370 5.97 -7.50 2.07
N PRO A 371 6.64 -8.33 2.87
CA PRO A 371 8.00 -8.05 3.30
C PRO A 371 8.98 -8.37 2.19
N ILE A 372 9.91 -7.46 1.92
CA ILE A 372 11.02 -7.68 0.99
C ILE A 372 12.27 -8.00 1.80
N ASN A 373 12.72 -9.26 1.72
CA ASN A 373 13.97 -9.69 2.35
C ASN A 373 15.10 -9.65 1.33
N LEU A 374 15.96 -8.64 1.44
CA LEU A 374 17.14 -8.44 0.62
C LEU A 374 18.40 -8.92 1.34
N ALA A 375 19.50 -9.05 0.59
CA ALA A 375 20.79 -9.46 1.16
C ALA A 375 21.24 -8.48 2.25
N ASP A 376 21.82 -9.03 3.31
CA ASP A 376 22.42 -8.25 4.39
C ASP A 376 23.68 -7.53 3.92
N ARG A 377 23.75 -6.23 4.16
CA ARG A 377 24.87 -5.36 3.78
C ARG A 377 25.29 -4.41 4.90
N THR A 378 24.96 -4.74 6.14
CA THR A 378 25.16 -3.89 7.31
C THR A 378 26.63 -3.59 7.64
N ALA A 379 27.57 -4.33 7.05
CA ALA A 379 28.98 -4.24 7.37
C ALA A 379 29.65 -2.88 7.10
N ILE A 380 29.06 -2.04 6.24
CA ILE A 380 29.65 -0.75 5.83
C ILE A 380 29.06 0.38 6.68
N ASN A 381 27.77 0.60 6.59
CA ASN A 381 26.98 1.56 7.35
C ASN A 381 25.48 1.31 7.15
N ARG A 382 24.62 1.98 7.92
CA ARG A 382 23.17 1.88 7.82
C ARG A 382 22.64 2.00 6.38
N PHE A 383 23.10 3.01 5.65
CA PHE A 383 22.63 3.33 4.29
C PHE A 383 23.25 2.45 3.19
N ALA A 384 24.08 1.48 3.54
CA ALA A 384 24.48 0.42 2.62
C ALA A 384 23.40 -0.66 2.45
N ASN A 385 22.40 -0.70 3.32
CA ASN A 385 21.24 -1.56 3.16
C ASN A 385 20.30 -1.00 2.09
N GLU A 386 19.56 -1.87 1.44
CA GLU A 386 18.69 -1.51 0.32
C GLU A 386 17.25 -1.32 0.80
N GLY A 387 16.74 -0.08 0.70
CA GLY A 387 15.37 0.27 1.12
C GLY A 387 14.39 0.52 -0.03
N SER A 388 14.89 0.78 -1.24
CA SER A 388 14.06 1.17 -2.38
C SER A 388 14.50 0.47 -3.68
N PRO A 389 14.41 -0.87 -3.79
CA PRO A 389 14.85 -1.62 -4.98
C PRO A 389 14.03 -1.33 -6.24
N TRP A 390 12.88 -0.68 -6.09
CA TRP A 390 11.99 -0.23 -7.16
C TRP A 390 12.41 1.08 -7.80
N ASP A 391 13.35 1.85 -7.22
CA ASP A 391 13.79 3.12 -7.78
C ASP A 391 14.87 2.93 -8.86
N TRP A 392 14.78 3.73 -9.92
CA TRP A 392 15.84 3.87 -10.91
C TRP A 392 15.80 5.25 -11.56
N TRP A 393 16.92 5.66 -12.11
CA TRP A 393 17.08 6.94 -12.80
C TRP A 393 18.04 6.81 -13.99
N ASP A 394 17.93 7.75 -14.92
CA ASP A 394 18.89 7.93 -16.01
C ASP A 394 20.00 8.91 -15.58
N ILE A 395 21.27 8.55 -15.79
CA ILE A 395 22.41 9.36 -15.37
C ILE A 395 22.50 10.70 -16.14
N ASN A 396 22.04 10.76 -17.39
CA ASN A 396 22.04 12.01 -18.15
C ASN A 396 20.96 12.97 -17.62
N VAL A 397 19.79 12.44 -17.25
CA VAL A 397 18.72 13.21 -16.60
C VAL A 397 19.19 13.72 -15.25
N LEU A 398 19.84 12.88 -14.44
CA LEU A 398 20.44 13.30 -13.18
C LEU A 398 21.45 14.43 -13.38
N THR A 399 22.37 14.29 -14.33
CA THR A 399 23.40 15.31 -14.63
C THR A 399 22.77 16.64 -15.02
N ALA A 400 21.75 16.62 -15.88
CA ALA A 400 21.03 17.83 -16.28
C ALA A 400 20.26 18.45 -15.09
N THR A 401 19.66 17.64 -14.23
CA THR A 401 18.94 18.12 -13.04
C THR A 401 19.90 18.76 -12.04
N VAL A 402 21.07 18.16 -11.81
CA VAL A 402 22.12 18.74 -10.95
C VAL A 402 22.59 20.08 -11.48
N ALA A 403 22.86 20.19 -12.79
CA ALA A 403 23.28 21.44 -13.40
C ALA A 403 22.21 22.53 -13.23
N ALA A 404 20.93 22.21 -13.47
CA ALA A 404 19.81 23.15 -13.27
C ALA A 404 19.67 23.57 -11.80
N THR A 405 19.81 22.63 -10.85
CA THR A 405 19.74 22.92 -9.41
C THR A 405 20.88 23.83 -8.98
N ASN A 406 22.11 23.56 -9.41
CA ASN A 406 23.26 24.39 -9.11
C ASN A 406 23.08 25.83 -9.63
N ALA A 407 22.59 25.96 -10.86
CA ALA A 407 22.29 27.28 -11.45
C ALA A 407 21.21 28.06 -10.67
N ALA A 408 20.17 27.36 -10.18
CA ALA A 408 19.07 27.96 -9.45
C ALA A 408 19.40 28.31 -7.99
N THR A 409 20.30 27.56 -7.35
CA THR A 409 20.59 27.68 -5.91
C THR A 409 21.95 28.30 -5.59
N GLY A 410 22.84 28.41 -6.58
CA GLY A 410 24.24 28.81 -6.37
C GLY A 410 25.08 27.76 -5.63
N GLN A 411 24.55 26.53 -5.47
CA GLN A 411 25.26 25.42 -4.86
C GLN A 411 26.15 24.72 -5.88
N ASN A 412 27.00 23.77 -5.40
CA ASN A 412 27.90 23.00 -6.23
C ASN A 412 27.73 21.50 -5.98
N TYR A 413 26.54 20.98 -6.27
CA TYR A 413 26.27 19.54 -6.23
C TYR A 413 27.01 18.83 -7.35
N ASP A 414 27.46 17.58 -7.10
CA ASP A 414 28.12 16.74 -8.09
C ASP A 414 27.26 15.49 -8.42
N ALA A 415 26.90 15.35 -9.70
CA ALA A 415 26.05 14.25 -10.18
C ALA A 415 26.71 12.87 -9.98
N THR A 416 28.04 12.79 -10.10
CA THR A 416 28.77 11.53 -9.93
C THR A 416 28.70 11.06 -8.47
N THR A 417 28.91 11.97 -7.54
CA THR A 417 28.82 11.70 -6.09
C THR A 417 27.40 11.29 -5.68
N ILE A 418 26.37 12.01 -6.15
CA ILE A 418 24.97 11.69 -5.88
C ILE A 418 24.62 10.31 -6.44
N ASN A 419 25.01 10.04 -7.69
CA ASN A 419 24.81 8.72 -8.30
C ASN A 419 25.46 7.60 -7.49
N ALA A 420 26.73 7.75 -7.15
CA ALA A 420 27.51 6.73 -6.43
C ALA A 420 26.89 6.42 -5.05
N SER A 421 26.49 7.45 -4.29
CA SER A 421 25.85 7.29 -2.99
C SER A 421 24.51 6.56 -3.09
N ASN A 422 23.69 6.88 -4.09
CA ASN A 422 22.36 6.27 -4.24
C ASN A 422 22.45 4.86 -4.83
N VAL A 423 23.42 4.56 -5.70
CA VAL A 423 23.68 3.18 -6.17
C VAL A 423 24.20 2.29 -5.03
N LEU A 424 24.88 2.84 -4.03
CA LEU A 424 25.31 2.08 -2.85
C LEU A 424 24.09 1.52 -2.08
N SER A 425 23.03 2.31 -1.93
CA SER A 425 21.77 1.90 -1.28
C SER A 425 20.78 1.21 -2.21
N ASN A 426 21.08 1.10 -3.51
CA ASN A 426 20.29 0.36 -4.51
C ASN A 426 21.23 -0.33 -5.52
N PRO A 427 21.97 -1.37 -5.09
CA PRO A 427 22.94 -2.06 -5.94
C PRO A 427 22.28 -2.74 -7.14
N GLY A 428 22.95 -2.66 -8.30
CA GLY A 428 22.39 -3.17 -9.54
C GLY A 428 21.18 -2.38 -10.04
N MET A 429 21.04 -1.13 -9.60
CA MET A 429 20.00 -0.21 -10.05
C MET A 429 19.93 -0.20 -11.57
N SER A 430 18.74 -0.46 -12.09
CA SER A 430 18.43 -0.45 -13.52
C SER A 430 16.92 -0.36 -13.74
N ALA A 431 16.52 0.09 -14.92
CA ALA A 431 15.10 0.11 -15.29
C ALA A 431 14.46 -1.29 -15.25
N THR A 432 15.20 -2.35 -15.63
CA THR A 432 14.71 -3.73 -15.57
C THR A 432 14.43 -4.15 -14.13
N LYS A 433 15.38 -3.93 -13.21
CA LYS A 433 15.21 -4.20 -11.79
C LYS A 433 14.02 -3.44 -11.21
N GLY A 434 14.01 -2.11 -11.39
CA GLY A 434 12.95 -1.27 -10.86
C GLY A 434 11.56 -1.66 -11.35
N LYS A 435 11.39 -1.91 -12.65
CA LYS A 435 10.11 -2.39 -13.22
C LYS A 435 9.66 -3.72 -12.63
N THR A 436 10.58 -4.68 -12.44
CA THR A 436 10.25 -5.97 -11.83
C THR A 436 9.70 -5.80 -10.40
N TYR A 437 10.29 -4.90 -9.61
CA TYR A 437 9.77 -4.60 -8.28
C TYR A 437 8.43 -3.86 -8.33
N VAL A 438 8.28 -2.86 -9.22
CA VAL A 438 6.99 -2.17 -9.40
C VAL A 438 5.90 -3.14 -9.81
N ASP A 439 6.18 -4.06 -10.74
CA ASP A 439 5.22 -5.09 -11.16
C ASP A 439 4.81 -5.99 -9.97
N THR A 440 5.78 -6.41 -9.15
CA THR A 440 5.50 -7.20 -7.94
C THR A 440 4.60 -6.44 -6.97
N ILE A 441 4.90 -5.17 -6.72
CA ILE A 441 4.16 -4.29 -5.82
C ILE A 441 2.71 -4.11 -6.31
N ILE A 442 2.54 -3.77 -7.58
CA ILE A 442 1.22 -3.52 -8.18
C ILE A 442 0.36 -4.79 -8.17
N ASN A 443 0.93 -5.93 -8.56
CA ASN A 443 0.22 -7.21 -8.56
C ASN A 443 -0.15 -7.68 -7.14
N TYR A 444 0.65 -7.35 -6.12
CA TYR A 444 0.28 -7.60 -4.73
C TYR A 444 -0.87 -6.69 -4.25
N PHE A 445 -0.90 -5.43 -4.69
CA PHE A 445 -1.93 -4.48 -4.26
C PHE A 445 -3.26 -4.64 -5.00
N CYS A 446 -3.26 -4.92 -6.31
CA CYS A 446 -4.49 -4.95 -7.12
C CYS A 446 -5.60 -5.85 -6.55
N PRO A 447 -5.36 -7.11 -6.16
CA PRO A 447 -6.40 -7.93 -5.55
C PRO A 447 -6.98 -7.34 -4.25
N ARG A 448 -6.14 -6.65 -3.46
CA ARG A 448 -6.54 -5.99 -2.20
C ARG A 448 -7.37 -4.74 -2.45
N ILE A 449 -6.98 -3.93 -3.45
CA ILE A 449 -7.78 -2.79 -3.92
C ILE A 449 -9.15 -3.26 -4.39
N MET A 450 -9.20 -4.31 -5.21
CA MET A 450 -10.45 -4.87 -5.72
C MET A 450 -11.36 -5.32 -4.60
N ARG A 451 -10.83 -6.02 -3.61
CA ARG A 451 -11.59 -6.48 -2.43
C ARG A 451 -12.10 -5.31 -1.60
N GLN A 452 -11.24 -4.32 -1.32
CA GLN A 452 -11.59 -3.18 -0.49
C GLN A 452 -12.60 -2.25 -1.17
N LEU A 453 -12.40 -1.96 -2.45
CA LEU A 453 -13.27 -1.07 -3.21
C LEU A 453 -14.48 -1.78 -3.83
N GLN A 454 -14.56 -3.11 -3.76
CA GLN A 454 -15.60 -3.94 -4.37
C GLN A 454 -15.76 -3.64 -5.86
N ILE A 455 -14.65 -3.78 -6.61
CA ILE A 455 -14.57 -3.48 -8.05
C ILE A 455 -14.13 -4.71 -8.85
N GLY A 456 -14.51 -4.75 -10.14
CA GLY A 456 -14.20 -5.91 -10.99
C GLY A 456 -14.76 -7.21 -10.42
N ASN A 457 -14.07 -8.31 -10.65
CA ASN A 457 -14.44 -9.64 -10.16
C ASN A 457 -13.92 -9.91 -8.73
N TRP A 458 -14.02 -8.93 -7.83
CA TRP A 458 -13.47 -9.01 -6.48
C TRP A 458 -13.95 -10.25 -5.68
N GLU A 459 -15.14 -10.75 -5.94
CA GLU A 459 -15.68 -11.95 -5.29
C GLU A 459 -14.91 -13.22 -5.69
N ALA A 460 -14.44 -13.29 -6.93
CA ALA A 460 -13.70 -14.44 -7.46
C ALA A 460 -12.26 -14.55 -6.92
N LEU A 461 -11.74 -13.52 -6.25
CA LEU A 461 -10.38 -13.51 -5.69
C LEU A 461 -10.19 -14.47 -4.52
N GLY A 462 -11.22 -15.14 -4.08
CA GLY A 462 -11.17 -16.20 -3.08
C GLY A 462 -12.18 -16.03 -1.96
N VAL A 463 -12.46 -17.13 -1.32
CA VAL A 463 -13.29 -17.18 -0.11
C VAL A 463 -12.51 -16.54 1.03
N LYS A 464 -13.16 -15.72 1.85
CA LYS A 464 -12.57 -15.37 3.16
C LYS A 464 -12.26 -16.68 3.88
N ASN A 465 -10.98 -16.93 4.15
CA ASN A 465 -10.66 -17.89 5.18
C ASN A 465 -11.18 -17.28 6.48
N ASN A 466 -12.32 -17.74 6.95
CA ASN A 466 -12.65 -17.58 8.34
C ASN A 466 -11.68 -18.47 9.13
N GLU A 467 -10.42 -18.03 9.26
CA GLU A 467 -9.55 -18.56 10.29
C GLU A 467 -10.09 -18.03 11.62
N PHE A 468 -11.12 -18.73 12.08
CA PHE A 468 -11.40 -18.68 13.49
C PHE A 468 -10.18 -19.22 14.22
N ILE A 469 -9.61 -18.42 15.08
CA ILE A 469 -8.70 -18.78 16.16
C ILE A 469 -9.43 -19.74 17.13
N ASN A 470 -10.14 -20.74 16.65
CA ASN A 470 -10.80 -21.73 17.45
C ASN A 470 -10.91 -23.04 16.68
N GLN A 471 -9.81 -23.72 16.63
CA GLN A 471 -9.57 -25.14 16.68
C GLN A 471 -10.78 -26.03 16.39
N LEU A 472 -11.15 -26.12 15.11
CA LEU A 472 -11.77 -27.32 14.60
C LEU A 472 -10.64 -28.36 14.42
N SER A 473 -10.65 -29.42 15.18
CA SER A 473 -9.69 -30.52 15.02
C SER A 473 -10.42 -31.76 14.57
N VAL A 474 -9.84 -32.47 13.60
CA VAL A 474 -10.34 -33.73 13.07
C VAL A 474 -9.23 -34.78 13.16
N TYR A 475 -9.41 -35.76 13.99
CA TYR A 475 -8.37 -36.79 14.24
C TYR A 475 -8.98 -38.17 14.56
N PRO A 476 -8.28 -39.26 14.16
CA PRO A 476 -7.13 -39.29 13.27
C PRO A 476 -7.51 -38.87 11.84
N ASN A 477 -6.58 -38.23 11.15
CA ASN A 477 -6.71 -37.88 9.74
C ASN A 477 -5.31 -38.04 9.10
N PRO A 478 -5.07 -39.04 8.27
CA PRO A 478 -6.01 -40.02 7.69
C PRO A 478 -6.71 -40.94 8.69
N SER A 479 -7.89 -41.43 8.30
CA SER A 479 -8.73 -42.33 9.10
C SER A 479 -8.91 -43.69 8.45
N ASN A 480 -8.91 -44.73 9.29
CA ASN A 480 -9.31 -46.07 8.89
C ASN A 480 -10.44 -46.65 9.77
N GLY A 481 -11.28 -45.78 10.35
CA GLY A 481 -12.36 -46.21 11.23
C GLY A 481 -13.07 -45.03 11.91
N LEU A 482 -12.81 -44.81 13.19
CA LEU A 482 -13.48 -43.77 13.96
C LEU A 482 -12.71 -42.45 13.91
N VAL A 483 -13.37 -41.40 13.50
CA VAL A 483 -12.86 -40.00 13.46
C VAL A 483 -13.56 -39.18 14.52
N THR A 484 -12.80 -38.36 15.23
CA THR A 484 -13.32 -37.36 16.16
C THR A 484 -13.20 -35.96 15.59
N VAL A 485 -14.29 -35.24 15.57
CA VAL A 485 -14.37 -33.80 15.28
C VAL A 485 -14.53 -33.08 16.61
N THR A 486 -13.67 -32.10 16.91
CA THR A 486 -13.77 -31.26 18.10
C THR A 486 -13.78 -29.78 17.74
N ALA A 487 -14.56 -28.98 18.45
CA ALA A 487 -14.60 -27.54 18.34
C ALA A 487 -14.57 -26.88 19.74
N ASN A 488 -14.18 -25.62 19.83
CA ASN A 488 -14.17 -24.89 21.12
C ASN A 488 -15.56 -24.47 21.59
N THR A 489 -16.56 -24.50 20.71
CA THR A 489 -17.97 -24.22 21.00
C THR A 489 -18.83 -25.43 20.64
N ASN A 490 -20.08 -25.43 21.10
CA ASN A 490 -20.99 -26.52 20.78
C ASN A 490 -21.24 -26.64 19.27
N ILE A 491 -21.10 -27.87 18.77
CA ILE A 491 -21.40 -28.25 17.40
C ILE A 491 -22.90 -28.46 17.29
N LYS A 492 -23.57 -27.75 16.38
CA LYS A 492 -24.98 -27.98 16.07
C LYS A 492 -25.19 -29.11 15.07
N GLN A 493 -24.33 -29.14 14.05
CA GLN A 493 -24.42 -30.11 12.97
C GLN A 493 -23.05 -30.42 12.39
N VAL A 494 -22.83 -31.68 12.04
CA VAL A 494 -21.71 -32.15 11.23
C VAL A 494 -22.26 -32.85 9.99
N GLU A 495 -21.77 -32.45 8.83
CA GLU A 495 -22.06 -33.09 7.54
C GLU A 495 -20.74 -33.52 6.89
N VAL A 496 -20.72 -34.70 6.26
CA VAL A 496 -19.59 -35.17 5.46
C VAL A 496 -20.05 -35.34 4.03
N PHE A 497 -19.29 -34.75 3.10
CA PHE A 497 -19.56 -34.77 1.66
C PHE A 497 -18.45 -35.55 0.94
N ASP A 498 -18.81 -36.28 -0.10
CA ASP A 498 -17.86 -36.76 -1.09
C ASP A 498 -17.43 -35.62 -2.03
N LEU A 499 -16.47 -35.87 -2.91
CA LEU A 499 -15.96 -34.86 -3.86
C LEU A 499 -16.99 -34.46 -4.94
N ALA A 500 -18.09 -35.20 -5.10
CA ALA A 500 -19.21 -34.84 -5.97
C ALA A 500 -20.26 -33.96 -5.26
N GLY A 501 -20.04 -33.67 -3.97
CA GLY A 501 -20.96 -32.87 -3.16
C GLY A 501 -22.14 -33.64 -2.57
N LYS A 502 -22.13 -34.98 -2.66
CA LYS A 502 -23.16 -35.83 -2.05
C LYS A 502 -22.89 -35.94 -0.55
N VAL A 503 -23.93 -35.74 0.26
CA VAL A 503 -23.87 -35.97 1.72
C VAL A 503 -23.76 -37.47 2.00
N ILE A 504 -22.68 -37.86 2.69
CA ILE A 504 -22.41 -39.25 3.08
C ILE A 504 -22.78 -39.49 4.54
N PHE A 505 -22.66 -38.46 5.38
CA PHE A 505 -22.96 -38.54 6.80
C PHE A 505 -23.53 -37.21 7.30
N THR A 506 -24.49 -37.29 8.23
CA THR A 506 -25.02 -36.12 8.95
C THR A 506 -25.23 -36.49 10.41
N SER A 507 -24.81 -35.61 11.31
CA SER A 507 -25.13 -35.73 12.73
C SER A 507 -25.52 -34.37 13.30
N ASN A 508 -26.61 -34.30 14.01
CA ASN A 508 -26.98 -33.16 14.84
C ASN A 508 -26.44 -33.43 16.25
N ASN A 509 -25.60 -32.51 16.74
CA ASN A 509 -24.91 -32.66 18.02
C ASN A 509 -24.93 -31.35 18.77
N TYR A 510 -25.07 -31.38 20.08
CA TYR A 510 -25.08 -30.19 20.93
C TYR A 510 -23.91 -30.23 21.95
N ALA A 511 -22.83 -30.93 21.59
CA ALA A 511 -21.60 -30.99 22.36
C ALA A 511 -20.42 -30.45 21.51
N ASN A 512 -19.32 -30.09 22.15
CA ASN A 512 -18.12 -29.62 21.48
C ASN A 512 -17.30 -30.73 20.79
N LYS A 513 -17.85 -31.96 20.74
CA LYS A 513 -17.20 -33.14 20.17
C LYS A 513 -18.21 -34.01 19.46
N CYS A 514 -17.91 -34.46 18.23
CA CYS A 514 -18.68 -35.40 17.44
C CYS A 514 -17.80 -36.53 16.93
N ALA A 515 -18.27 -37.76 17.03
CA ALA A 515 -17.59 -38.95 16.49
C ALA A 515 -18.25 -39.35 15.16
N ILE A 516 -17.43 -39.68 14.15
CA ILE A 516 -17.86 -40.13 12.83
C ILE A 516 -17.25 -41.50 12.59
N ASN A 517 -18.08 -42.53 12.33
CA ASN A 517 -17.59 -43.83 11.90
C ASN A 517 -17.40 -43.81 10.37
N THR A 518 -16.18 -44.04 9.93
CA THR A 518 -15.80 -44.01 8.50
C THR A 518 -15.56 -45.42 7.93
N THR A 519 -15.88 -46.49 8.66
CA THR A 519 -15.65 -47.87 8.19
C THR A 519 -16.41 -48.22 6.91
N ASP A 520 -17.55 -47.58 6.69
CA ASP A 520 -18.37 -47.79 5.51
C ASP A 520 -18.11 -46.76 4.38
N PHE A 521 -17.11 -45.88 4.59
CA PHE A 521 -16.74 -44.89 3.56
C PHE A 521 -15.73 -45.55 2.59
N ASN A 522 -15.88 -45.20 1.31
CA ASN A 522 -14.86 -45.57 0.33
C ASN A 522 -13.53 -44.88 0.64
N LYS A 523 -12.41 -45.51 0.32
CA LYS A 523 -11.12 -44.86 0.41
C LYS A 523 -11.08 -43.62 -0.46
N GLY A 524 -10.60 -42.51 0.09
CA GLY A 524 -10.54 -41.23 -0.64
C GLY A 524 -10.71 -39.99 0.24
N MET A 525 -10.81 -38.86 -0.41
CA MET A 525 -10.96 -37.55 0.25
C MET A 525 -12.43 -37.19 0.42
N TYR A 526 -12.76 -36.63 1.57
CA TYR A 526 -14.09 -36.13 1.93
C TYR A 526 -13.97 -34.70 2.47
N ILE A 527 -15.07 -33.95 2.43
CA ILE A 527 -15.19 -32.63 3.06
C ILE A 527 -16.10 -32.76 4.28
N ILE A 528 -15.60 -32.40 5.44
CA ILE A 528 -16.41 -32.27 6.66
C ILE A 528 -16.84 -30.82 6.80
N LYS A 529 -18.13 -30.58 6.92
CA LYS A 529 -18.73 -29.29 7.25
C LYS A 529 -19.28 -29.36 8.67
N VAL A 530 -18.84 -28.44 9.51
CA VAL A 530 -19.24 -28.33 10.92
C VAL A 530 -19.93 -27.00 11.13
N GLN A 531 -21.16 -27.05 11.61
CA GLN A 531 -21.94 -25.89 12.04
C GLN A 531 -21.90 -25.81 13.56
N THR A 532 -21.43 -24.69 14.08
CA THR A 532 -21.46 -24.35 15.52
C THR A 532 -22.59 -23.35 15.80
N GLU A 533 -22.69 -22.85 17.03
CA GLU A 533 -23.66 -21.80 17.36
C GLU A 533 -23.44 -20.49 16.61
N ASN A 534 -22.20 -20.20 16.29
CA ASN A 534 -21.78 -18.90 15.77
C ASN A 534 -21.27 -18.97 14.33
N ASP A 535 -21.01 -20.19 13.77
CA ASP A 535 -20.28 -20.31 12.51
C ASP A 535 -20.45 -21.65 11.80
N ILE A 536 -20.03 -21.69 10.52
CA ILE A 536 -19.91 -22.88 9.70
C ILE A 536 -18.47 -23.02 9.24
N GLN A 537 -17.84 -24.17 9.52
CA GLN A 537 -16.47 -24.47 9.12
C GLN A 537 -16.41 -25.73 8.25
N THR A 538 -15.40 -25.79 7.38
CA THR A 538 -15.13 -26.97 6.57
C THR A 538 -13.68 -27.41 6.70
N THR A 539 -13.44 -28.70 6.69
CA THR A 539 -12.11 -29.31 6.69
C THR A 539 -12.07 -30.57 5.82
N LYS A 540 -10.88 -31.04 5.50
CA LYS A 540 -10.70 -32.24 4.69
C LYS A 540 -10.51 -33.47 5.61
N LEU A 541 -11.05 -34.60 5.19
CA LEU A 541 -10.83 -35.90 5.80
C LEU A 541 -10.32 -36.87 4.73
N LEU A 542 -9.20 -37.51 4.97
CA LEU A 542 -8.70 -38.61 4.16
C LEU A 542 -9.09 -39.93 4.83
N VAL A 543 -9.74 -40.83 4.09
CA VAL A 543 -10.08 -42.21 4.54
C VAL A 543 -9.20 -43.19 3.78
N GLU A 544 -8.50 -44.11 4.52
CA GLU A 544 -7.57 -45.09 3.99
C GLU A 544 -8.08 -46.53 4.08
#